data_c133885a8269dab97e6dd1635c2e19a5
#
_entry.id   c133885a8269dab97e6dd1635c2e19a5
#
_cell.length_a   1.000
_cell.length_b   1.000
_cell.length_c   1.000
_cell.angle_alpha   90.00
_cell.angle_beta   90.00
_cell.angle_gamma   90.00
#
_symmetry.space_group_name_H-M   'P 1'
#
loop_
_entity.id
_entity.type
_entity.pdbx_description
1 polymer ?
#
loop_
_entity_poly.entity_id
_entity_poly.type
_entity_poly.pdbx_seq_one_letter_code
_entity_poly.pdbx_strand_id
1 'polypeptide(L)'
;LNEKVKILDTNVLLDYPQIVTSPKEYWVIAMVTLKEIDGLKLNRNPEISQKARKAAVYIAKNMNNIEWDFTRDYSEDPDGVLLEIAKKRNATIVTNDISFKVRCEVNNVDVEGYSWKDDYCGIVYMNVNDMSLDEYNEMLADLRENGHYETDNYNFSINEYLIIPPPYEDASFGKESIFKYDGARFHLIKGKAIKNNWVGEIYPRNPEQICLMNALLSNVPIIYAGGHFGTG
;
A
#
# COMPACT_ATOMS: atom_id res chain seq x y z
N LEU A 1 11.81 19.38 16.18
CA LEU A 1 10.53 18.66 16.03
C LEU A 1 10.61 17.43 16.90
N ASN A 2 9.85 17.37 18.01
CA ASN A 2 9.70 16.14 18.78
C ASN A 2 8.92 15.16 17.92
N GLU A 3 9.60 14.17 17.35
CA GLU A 3 8.92 13.07 16.67
C GLU A 3 8.04 12.34 17.71
N LYS A 4 6.75 12.26 17.41
CA LYS A 4 5.79 11.59 18.28
C LYS A 4 6.08 10.09 18.31
N VAL A 5 6.13 9.52 19.49
CA VAL A 5 6.22 8.07 19.68
C VAL A 5 5.00 7.39 19.10
N LYS A 6 5.18 6.30 18.37
CA LYS A 6 4.12 5.54 17.70
C LYS A 6 4.02 4.12 18.27
N ILE A 7 2.81 3.73 18.68
CA ILE A 7 2.53 2.41 19.24
C ILE A 7 1.89 1.54 18.16
N LEU A 8 2.51 0.39 17.89
CA LEU A 8 2.05 -0.53 16.85
C LEU A 8 1.03 -1.53 17.39
N ASP A 9 -0.12 -1.57 16.73
CA ASP A 9 -1.14 -2.58 16.95
C ASP A 9 -0.81 -3.89 16.21
N THR A 10 -1.37 -4.99 16.68
CA THR A 10 -1.16 -6.34 16.15
C THR A 10 -1.54 -6.46 14.68
N ASN A 11 -2.67 -5.90 14.25
CA ASN A 11 -3.13 -5.99 12.87
C ASN A 11 -2.15 -5.36 11.88
N VAL A 12 -1.53 -4.23 12.25
CA VAL A 12 -0.52 -3.56 11.42
C VAL A 12 0.75 -4.43 11.30
N LEU A 13 1.18 -5.05 12.39
CA LEU A 13 2.34 -5.93 12.38
C LEU A 13 2.11 -7.23 11.61
N LEU A 14 0.86 -7.74 11.58
CA LEU A 14 0.50 -8.92 10.79
C LEU A 14 0.51 -8.63 9.30
N ASP A 15 -0.04 -7.50 8.89
CA ASP A 15 -0.18 -7.17 7.47
C ASP A 15 1.08 -6.49 6.91
N TYR A 16 1.76 -5.69 7.73
CA TYR A 16 2.92 -4.88 7.31
C TYR A 16 4.12 -5.04 8.27
N PRO A 17 4.64 -6.25 8.50
CA PRO A 17 5.71 -6.47 9.47
C PRO A 17 7.01 -5.70 9.17
N GLN A 18 7.22 -5.30 7.93
CA GLN A 18 8.36 -4.49 7.50
C GLN A 18 8.34 -3.06 8.09
N ILE A 19 7.24 -2.60 8.66
CA ILE A 19 7.13 -1.28 9.31
C ILE A 19 8.27 -1.04 10.32
N VAL A 20 8.67 -2.08 11.06
CA VAL A 20 9.73 -2.00 12.07
C VAL A 20 11.14 -1.83 11.48
N THR A 21 11.30 -1.89 10.14
CA THR A 21 12.61 -1.68 9.51
C THR A 21 12.94 -0.20 9.30
N SER A 22 11.95 0.69 9.42
CA SER A 22 12.15 2.14 9.24
C SER A 22 12.97 2.73 10.39
N PRO A 23 14.18 3.27 10.13
CA PRO A 23 14.99 3.88 11.16
C PRO A 23 14.56 5.32 11.51
N LYS A 24 13.58 5.86 10.80
CA LYS A 24 13.14 7.26 10.93
C LYS A 24 12.03 7.47 11.95
N GLU A 25 11.48 6.38 12.49
CA GLU A 25 10.33 6.46 13.38
C GLU A 25 10.61 5.75 14.71
N TYR A 26 10.04 6.28 15.80
CA TYR A 26 10.15 5.68 17.13
C TYR A 26 8.98 4.73 17.37
N TRP A 27 9.21 3.46 17.06
CA TRP A 27 8.22 2.40 17.23
C TRP A 27 8.21 1.85 18.64
N VAL A 28 7.02 1.76 19.23
CA VAL A 28 6.79 1.07 20.50
C VAL A 28 5.94 -0.17 20.24
N ILE A 29 6.40 -1.30 20.76
CA ILE A 29 5.63 -2.55 20.78
C ILE A 29 5.36 -2.92 22.24
N ALA A 30 4.07 -3.06 22.57
CA ALA A 30 3.68 -3.50 23.91
C ALA A 30 3.79 -5.02 24.05
N MET A 31 4.03 -5.49 25.27
CA MET A 31 4.10 -6.94 25.56
C MET A 31 2.78 -7.66 25.29
N VAL A 32 1.64 -6.97 25.37
CA VAL A 32 0.33 -7.51 25.01
C VAL A 32 0.26 -7.84 23.51
N THR A 33 0.77 -6.96 22.64
CA THR A 33 0.88 -7.17 21.18
C THR A 33 1.73 -8.40 20.86
N LEU A 34 2.89 -8.57 21.53
CA LEU A 34 3.71 -9.78 21.34
C LEU A 34 3.01 -11.06 21.75
N LYS A 35 2.29 -11.05 22.89
CA LYS A 35 1.52 -12.22 23.34
C LYS A 35 0.43 -12.60 22.33
N GLU A 36 -0.22 -11.60 21.76
CA GLU A 36 -1.25 -11.82 20.75
C GLU A 36 -0.65 -12.44 19.48
N ILE A 37 0.46 -11.89 18.97
CA ILE A 37 1.20 -12.47 17.84
C ILE A 37 1.62 -13.91 18.13
N ASP A 38 2.10 -14.20 19.35
CA ASP A 38 2.49 -15.57 19.74
C ASP A 38 1.30 -16.52 19.75
N GLY A 39 0.17 -16.09 20.25
CA GLY A 39 -1.09 -16.86 20.20
C GLY A 39 -1.54 -17.15 18.76
N LEU A 40 -1.43 -16.16 17.89
CA LEU A 40 -1.83 -16.28 16.48
C LEU A 40 -0.93 -17.21 15.67
N LYS A 41 0.32 -17.49 16.07
CA LYS A 41 1.19 -18.51 15.45
C LYS A 41 0.58 -19.91 15.48
N LEU A 42 -0.31 -20.17 16.45
CA LEU A 42 -1.01 -21.46 16.61
C LEU A 42 -2.44 -21.43 16.02
N ASN A 43 -2.81 -20.38 15.32
CA ASN A 43 -4.13 -20.25 14.72
C ASN A 43 -4.38 -21.37 13.69
N ARG A 44 -5.62 -21.89 13.66
CA ARG A 44 -6.04 -22.93 12.71
C ARG A 44 -6.05 -22.46 11.25
N ASN A 45 -6.21 -21.14 11.04
CA ASN A 45 -6.08 -20.54 9.71
C ASN A 45 -4.58 -20.43 9.34
N PRO A 46 -4.12 -21.14 8.29
CA PRO A 46 -2.71 -21.14 7.88
C PRO A 46 -2.19 -19.75 7.50
N GLU A 47 -3.05 -18.90 6.91
CA GLU A 47 -2.68 -17.55 6.50
C GLU A 47 -2.35 -16.68 7.73
N ILE A 48 -3.23 -16.69 8.74
CA ILE A 48 -3.02 -15.94 9.99
C ILE A 48 -1.77 -16.44 10.70
N SER A 49 -1.59 -17.76 10.80
CA SER A 49 -0.42 -18.37 11.41
C SER A 49 0.88 -17.97 10.69
N GLN A 50 0.86 -17.92 9.36
CA GLN A 50 2.01 -17.51 8.56
C GLN A 50 2.33 -16.01 8.74
N LYS A 51 1.31 -15.13 8.73
CA LYS A 51 1.47 -13.70 9.00
C LYS A 51 2.10 -13.46 10.38
N ALA A 52 1.61 -14.15 11.42
CA ALA A 52 2.15 -14.03 12.77
C ALA A 52 3.61 -14.49 12.88
N ARG A 53 3.98 -15.58 12.21
CA ARG A 53 5.37 -16.04 12.15
C ARG A 53 6.27 -15.04 11.43
N LYS A 54 5.78 -14.48 10.31
CA LYS A 54 6.51 -13.45 9.55
C LYS A 54 6.72 -12.20 10.41
N ALA A 55 5.67 -11.70 11.08
CA ALA A 55 5.76 -10.56 12.00
C ALA A 55 6.83 -10.79 13.08
N ALA A 56 6.80 -11.96 13.75
CA ALA A 56 7.78 -12.29 14.78
C ALA A 56 9.23 -12.30 14.25
N VAL A 57 9.47 -12.76 13.01
CA VAL A 57 10.81 -12.74 12.39
C VAL A 57 11.28 -11.30 12.13
N TYR A 58 10.39 -10.43 11.63
CA TYR A 58 10.74 -9.01 11.40
C TYR A 58 11.05 -8.30 12.71
N ILE A 59 10.21 -8.50 13.73
CA ILE A 59 10.41 -7.95 15.07
C ILE A 59 11.77 -8.40 15.63
N ALA A 60 12.07 -9.71 15.58
CA ALA A 60 13.33 -10.25 16.10
C ALA A 60 14.56 -9.70 15.40
N LYS A 61 14.49 -9.47 14.08
CA LYS A 61 15.61 -8.90 13.32
C LYS A 61 15.83 -7.40 13.56
N ASN A 62 14.80 -6.70 14.05
CA ASN A 62 14.82 -5.23 14.19
C ASN A 62 14.64 -4.77 15.65
N MET A 63 14.97 -5.62 16.63
CA MET A 63 14.80 -5.32 18.05
C MET A 63 15.43 -4.00 18.50
N ASN A 64 16.52 -3.61 17.86
CA ASN A 64 17.25 -2.37 18.19
C ASN A 64 16.52 -1.10 17.70
N ASN A 65 15.55 -1.23 16.80
CA ASN A 65 14.74 -0.12 16.28
C ASN A 65 13.39 0.01 17.02
N ILE A 66 13.16 -0.83 18.03
CA ILE A 66 11.87 -0.95 18.71
C ILE A 66 12.09 -0.63 20.19
N GLU A 67 11.29 0.27 20.71
CA GLU A 67 11.13 0.47 22.14
C GLU A 67 10.05 -0.48 22.68
N TRP A 68 10.35 -1.11 23.82
CA TRP A 68 9.47 -2.09 24.43
C TRP A 68 8.65 -1.49 25.56
N ASP A 69 7.35 -1.72 25.56
CA ASP A 69 6.51 -1.38 26.70
C ASP A 69 6.07 -2.64 27.46
N PHE A 70 6.40 -2.67 28.74
CA PHE A 70 6.15 -3.80 29.63
C PHE A 70 4.90 -3.62 30.51
N THR A 71 4.02 -2.67 30.15
CA THR A 71 2.74 -2.51 30.87
C THR A 71 1.98 -3.83 30.85
N ARG A 72 1.60 -4.27 32.05
CA ARG A 72 0.93 -5.56 32.23
C ARG A 72 -0.55 -5.44 31.90
N ASP A 73 -1.02 -6.39 31.13
CA ASP A 73 -2.45 -6.60 30.91
C ASP A 73 -3.04 -7.39 32.09
N TYR A 74 -3.93 -6.76 32.83
CA TYR A 74 -4.73 -7.40 33.89
C TYR A 74 -6.18 -7.59 33.48
N SER A 75 -6.61 -7.07 32.30
CA SER A 75 -8.01 -6.95 31.91
C SER A 75 -8.43 -7.86 30.76
N GLU A 76 -7.50 -8.60 30.13
CA GLU A 76 -7.75 -9.34 28.88
C GLU A 76 -8.28 -8.44 27.73
N ASP A 77 -8.01 -7.12 27.78
CA ASP A 77 -8.37 -6.13 26.77
C ASP A 77 -7.09 -5.51 26.18
N PRO A 78 -6.48 -6.12 25.14
CA PRO A 78 -5.26 -5.61 24.51
C PRO A 78 -5.37 -4.15 24.06
N ASP A 79 -6.50 -3.78 23.44
CA ASP A 79 -6.76 -2.41 23.00
C ASP A 79 -6.75 -1.41 24.16
N GLY A 80 -7.35 -1.79 25.28
CA GLY A 80 -7.37 -0.97 26.51
C GLY A 80 -5.97 -0.71 27.04
N VAL A 81 -5.10 -1.70 26.99
CA VAL A 81 -3.68 -1.55 27.37
C VAL A 81 -2.95 -0.59 26.43
N LEU A 82 -3.15 -0.71 25.10
CA LEU A 82 -2.55 0.20 24.13
C LEU A 82 -3.02 1.64 24.34
N LEU A 83 -4.30 1.86 24.63
CA LEU A 83 -4.86 3.18 24.97
C LEU A 83 -4.21 3.78 26.24
N GLU A 84 -4.02 2.97 27.27
CA GLU A 84 -3.37 3.41 28.52
C GLU A 84 -1.91 3.84 28.26
N ILE A 85 -1.16 3.03 27.52
CA ILE A 85 0.21 3.34 27.13
C ILE A 85 0.27 4.64 26.32
N ALA A 86 -0.64 4.80 25.34
CA ALA A 86 -0.70 5.97 24.50
C ALA A 86 -1.00 7.25 25.28
N LYS A 87 -1.97 7.22 26.19
CA LYS A 87 -2.26 8.35 27.10
C LYS A 87 -1.07 8.71 27.97
N LYS A 88 -0.41 7.73 28.57
CA LYS A 88 0.75 7.93 29.47
C LYS A 88 1.94 8.53 28.74
N ARG A 89 2.17 8.13 27.49
CA ARG A 89 3.31 8.56 26.67
C ARG A 89 3.02 9.73 25.75
N ASN A 90 1.77 10.20 25.68
CA ASN A 90 1.29 11.14 24.65
C ASN A 90 1.67 10.66 23.24
N ALA A 91 1.46 9.37 22.97
CA ALA A 91 1.85 8.70 21.76
C ALA A 91 0.67 8.54 20.78
N THR A 92 0.99 8.30 19.51
CA THR A 92 -0.01 7.97 18.47
C THR A 92 -0.14 6.45 18.35
N ILE A 93 -1.36 5.93 18.30
CA ILE A 93 -1.62 4.51 17.99
C ILE A 93 -1.67 4.33 16.48
N VAL A 94 -0.98 3.31 15.98
CA VAL A 94 -1.01 2.92 14.56
C VAL A 94 -1.81 1.65 14.43
N THR A 95 -3.01 1.75 13.86
CA THR A 95 -3.93 0.63 13.68
C THR A 95 -4.76 0.76 12.41
N ASN A 96 -5.11 -0.36 11.79
CA ASN A 96 -6.07 -0.43 10.69
C ASN A 96 -7.46 -0.94 11.13
N ASP A 97 -7.62 -1.30 12.41
CA ASP A 97 -8.93 -1.67 12.95
C ASP A 97 -9.81 -0.43 13.13
N ILE A 98 -10.95 -0.41 12.41
CA ILE A 98 -11.88 0.71 12.42
C ILE A 98 -12.50 0.89 13.81
N SER A 99 -12.83 -0.22 14.50
CA SER A 99 -13.44 -0.18 15.83
C SER A 99 -12.46 0.40 16.85
N PHE A 100 -11.19 0.01 16.74
CA PHE A 100 -10.16 0.52 17.62
C PHE A 100 -9.84 2.00 17.33
N LYS A 101 -9.86 2.45 16.05
CA LYS A 101 -9.76 3.87 15.72
C LYS A 101 -10.83 4.71 16.39
N VAL A 102 -12.10 4.30 16.30
CA VAL A 102 -13.21 4.98 16.98
C VAL A 102 -12.98 5.03 18.49
N ARG A 103 -12.49 3.94 19.08
CA ARG A 103 -12.16 3.86 20.50
C ARG A 103 -11.05 4.84 20.90
N CYS A 104 -10.03 5.02 20.06
CA CYS A 104 -8.96 6.00 20.25
C CYS A 104 -9.52 7.43 20.23
N GLU A 105 -10.31 7.78 19.22
CA GLU A 105 -10.92 9.11 19.08
C GLU A 105 -11.79 9.48 20.29
N VAL A 106 -12.69 8.59 20.72
CA VAL A 106 -13.54 8.80 21.91
C VAL A 106 -12.69 9.01 23.18
N ASN A 107 -11.51 8.42 23.25
CA ASN A 107 -10.57 8.54 24.36
C ASN A 107 -9.59 9.70 24.22
N ASN A 108 -9.71 10.56 23.19
CA ASN A 108 -8.77 11.64 22.86
C ASN A 108 -7.31 11.16 22.72
N VAL A 109 -7.13 9.99 22.11
CA VAL A 109 -5.82 9.44 21.77
C VAL A 109 -5.63 9.59 20.27
N ASP A 110 -4.49 10.14 19.86
CA ASP A 110 -4.14 10.26 18.45
C ASP A 110 -4.01 8.89 17.81
N VAL A 111 -4.62 8.74 16.62
CA VAL A 111 -4.62 7.47 15.89
C VAL A 111 -4.38 7.69 14.40
N GLU A 112 -3.59 6.81 13.80
CA GLU A 112 -3.38 6.80 12.35
C GLU A 112 -3.50 5.38 11.80
N GLY A 113 -3.85 5.28 10.51
CA GLY A 113 -3.77 4.04 9.78
C GLY A 113 -2.38 3.86 9.18
N TYR A 114 -2.04 2.61 8.85
CA TYR A 114 -0.82 2.32 8.14
C TYR A 114 -1.11 1.53 6.87
N SER A 115 -0.58 2.00 5.77
CA SER A 115 -0.49 1.24 4.53
C SER A 115 0.95 1.29 4.04
N TRP A 116 1.52 0.12 3.75
CA TRP A 116 2.80 0.09 3.07
C TRP A 116 2.59 0.57 1.64
N LYS A 117 3.18 1.71 1.33
CA LYS A 117 3.35 2.07 -0.07
C LYS A 117 4.63 1.35 -0.50
N ASP A 118 4.48 0.24 -1.19
CA ASP A 118 5.60 -0.28 -1.97
C ASP A 118 6.03 0.83 -2.91
N ASP A 119 7.32 1.13 -2.95
CA ASP A 119 7.87 2.09 -3.92
C ASP A 119 7.63 1.61 -5.36
N TYR A 120 7.24 0.34 -5.54
CA TYR A 120 6.88 -0.28 -6.80
C TYR A 120 5.62 -1.13 -6.65
N CYS A 121 4.52 -0.66 -7.23
CA CYS A 121 3.26 -1.41 -7.31
C CYS A 121 2.92 -1.86 -8.74
N GLY A 122 3.76 -1.52 -9.72
CA GLY A 122 3.58 -1.87 -11.13
C GLY A 122 2.57 -0.99 -11.85
N ILE A 123 1.47 -0.61 -11.20
CA ILE A 123 0.40 0.22 -11.76
C ILE A 123 -0.03 1.25 -10.72
N VAL A 124 -0.01 2.52 -11.11
CA VAL A 124 -0.47 3.65 -10.30
C VAL A 124 -1.70 4.27 -10.95
N TYR A 125 -2.76 4.44 -10.17
CA TYR A 125 -3.94 5.19 -10.60
C TYR A 125 -3.84 6.63 -10.12
N MET A 126 -3.99 7.58 -11.06
CA MET A 126 -4.03 8.99 -10.72
C MET A 126 -5.40 9.38 -10.15
N ASN A 127 -5.39 10.12 -9.06
CA ASN A 127 -6.60 10.78 -8.59
C ASN A 127 -6.76 12.11 -9.32
N VAL A 128 -7.82 12.24 -10.10
CA VAL A 128 -8.12 13.46 -10.89
C VAL A 128 -9.34 14.22 -10.35
N ASN A 129 -9.92 13.80 -9.22
CA ASN A 129 -11.18 14.36 -8.70
C ASN A 129 -11.08 15.83 -8.32
N ASP A 130 -9.91 16.30 -7.92
CA ASP A 130 -9.68 17.66 -7.46
C ASP A 130 -9.07 18.56 -8.55
N MET A 131 -8.93 18.06 -9.79
CA MET A 131 -8.35 18.81 -10.92
C MET A 131 -9.44 19.52 -11.72
N SER A 132 -9.18 20.74 -12.13
CA SER A 132 -9.97 21.41 -13.16
C SER A 132 -9.75 20.76 -14.53
N LEU A 133 -10.67 20.96 -15.45
CA LEU A 133 -10.57 20.42 -16.80
C LEU A 133 -9.35 20.97 -17.56
N ASP A 134 -9.00 22.23 -17.32
CA ASP A 134 -7.83 22.85 -17.98
C ASP A 134 -6.53 22.25 -17.45
N GLU A 135 -6.38 22.10 -16.13
CA GLU A 135 -5.21 21.41 -15.52
C GLU A 135 -5.08 19.98 -16.00
N TYR A 136 -6.19 19.24 -16.10
CA TYR A 136 -6.19 17.88 -16.63
C TYR A 136 -5.71 17.83 -18.07
N ASN A 137 -6.18 18.74 -18.93
CA ASN A 137 -5.80 18.78 -20.34
C ASN A 137 -4.34 19.20 -20.53
N GLU A 138 -3.84 20.20 -19.78
CA GLU A 138 -2.44 20.61 -19.79
C GLU A 138 -1.52 19.47 -19.37
N MET A 139 -1.83 18.80 -18.28
CA MET A 139 -1.07 17.64 -17.80
C MET A 139 -1.03 16.51 -18.83
N LEU A 140 -2.18 16.16 -19.42
CA LEU A 140 -2.21 15.14 -20.47
C LEU A 140 -1.45 15.52 -21.73
N ALA A 141 -1.46 16.80 -22.11
CA ALA A 141 -0.70 17.31 -23.24
C ALA A 141 0.81 17.17 -22.95
N ASP A 142 1.28 17.60 -21.80
CA ASP A 142 2.68 17.51 -21.40
C ASP A 142 3.16 16.05 -21.32
N LEU A 143 2.37 15.17 -20.72
CA LEU A 143 2.66 13.72 -20.71
C LEU A 143 2.77 13.12 -22.11
N ARG A 144 1.93 13.56 -23.06
CA ARG A 144 1.93 13.03 -24.44
C ARG A 144 3.06 13.59 -25.28
N GLU A 145 3.40 14.86 -25.11
CA GLU A 145 4.39 15.56 -25.91
C GLU A 145 5.80 15.40 -25.35
N ASN A 146 5.96 15.61 -24.05
CA ASN A 146 7.25 15.66 -23.38
C ASN A 146 7.53 14.38 -22.55
N GLY A 147 6.49 13.61 -22.23
CA GLY A 147 6.59 12.43 -21.36
C GLY A 147 6.96 12.79 -19.93
N HIS A 148 6.67 14.02 -19.51
CA HIS A 148 7.02 14.54 -18.20
C HIS A 148 5.82 14.55 -17.26
N TYR A 149 6.04 14.10 -16.05
CA TYR A 149 5.08 14.20 -14.94
C TYR A 149 5.84 14.15 -13.62
N GLU A 150 5.76 15.23 -12.87
CA GLU A 150 6.31 15.30 -11.53
C GLU A 150 5.20 15.26 -10.49
N THR A 151 5.41 14.52 -9.44
CA THR A 151 4.55 14.49 -8.27
C THR A 151 5.40 14.40 -7.01
N ASP A 152 5.10 15.25 -6.03
CA ASP A 152 5.79 15.25 -4.73
C ASP A 152 5.49 14.00 -3.90
N ASN A 153 4.47 13.24 -4.29
CA ASN A 153 3.92 12.15 -3.51
C ASN A 153 4.34 10.74 -3.98
N TYR A 154 4.97 10.63 -5.15
CA TYR A 154 5.31 9.32 -5.71
C TYR A 154 6.52 9.37 -6.64
N ASN A 155 7.49 8.47 -6.40
CA ASN A 155 8.64 8.26 -7.26
C ASN A 155 8.42 7.03 -8.13
N PHE A 156 8.24 7.23 -9.43
CA PHE A 156 8.04 6.13 -10.36
C PHE A 156 9.32 5.32 -10.58
N SER A 157 9.14 4.01 -10.57
CA SER A 157 10.20 3.06 -10.93
C SER A 157 10.12 2.67 -12.40
N ILE A 158 11.26 2.23 -12.96
CA ILE A 158 11.29 1.76 -14.37
C ILE A 158 10.27 0.63 -14.57
N ASN A 159 9.52 0.71 -15.65
CA ASN A 159 8.44 -0.21 -16.04
C ASN A 159 7.13 -0.06 -15.25
N GLU A 160 6.98 0.92 -14.39
CA GLU A 160 5.68 1.24 -13.82
C GLU A 160 4.75 1.90 -14.83
N TYR A 161 3.46 1.65 -14.62
CA TYR A 161 2.40 2.22 -15.44
C TYR A 161 1.61 3.25 -14.63
N LEU A 162 1.31 4.37 -15.28
CA LEU A 162 0.40 5.40 -14.78
C LEU A 162 -0.90 5.31 -15.57
N ILE A 163 -2.01 5.07 -14.88
CA ILE A 163 -3.35 5.09 -15.45
C ILE A 163 -4.05 6.37 -15.00
N ILE A 164 -4.47 7.16 -15.98
CA ILE A 164 -5.17 8.42 -15.77
C ILE A 164 -6.61 8.24 -16.23
N PRO A 165 -7.58 8.16 -15.30
CA PRO A 165 -8.98 8.09 -15.65
C PRO A 165 -9.45 9.41 -16.28
N PRO A 166 -10.54 9.43 -17.05
CA PRO A 166 -11.17 10.67 -17.48
C PRO A 166 -11.67 11.48 -16.27
N PRO A 167 -11.69 12.82 -16.34
CA PRO A 167 -12.03 13.67 -15.20
C PRO A 167 -13.51 13.57 -14.78
N TYR A 168 -14.35 13.03 -15.65
CA TYR A 168 -15.78 12.79 -15.38
C TYR A 168 -16.16 11.42 -15.95
N GLU A 169 -17.13 10.75 -15.32
CA GLU A 169 -17.69 9.48 -15.81
C GLU A 169 -18.54 9.63 -17.11
N ASP A 170 -18.42 10.74 -17.80
CA ASP A 170 -19.15 11.01 -19.03
C ASP A 170 -18.43 10.35 -20.22
N ALA A 171 -19.18 9.55 -20.98
CA ALA A 171 -18.69 8.85 -22.16
C ALA A 171 -18.10 9.77 -23.26
N SER A 172 -18.32 11.08 -23.16
CA SER A 172 -17.74 12.08 -24.08
C SER A 172 -16.24 12.27 -23.92
N PHE A 173 -15.66 11.97 -22.75
CA PHE A 173 -14.23 12.14 -22.47
C PHE A 173 -13.34 10.97 -22.88
N GLY A 174 -13.91 9.87 -23.36
CA GLY A 174 -13.16 8.73 -23.86
C GLY A 174 -12.73 7.76 -22.75
N LYS A 175 -11.74 6.94 -23.08
CA LYS A 175 -11.17 5.93 -22.19
C LYS A 175 -9.95 6.49 -21.43
N GLU A 176 -9.55 5.76 -20.41
CA GLU A 176 -8.35 6.03 -19.61
C GLU A 176 -7.11 6.21 -20.51
N SER A 177 -6.23 7.12 -20.13
CA SER A 177 -4.90 7.25 -20.74
C SER A 177 -3.89 6.46 -19.92
N ILE A 178 -3.11 5.59 -20.59
CA ILE A 178 -2.17 4.69 -19.93
C ILE A 178 -0.77 5.05 -20.41
N PHE A 179 0.13 5.29 -19.46
CA PHE A 179 1.53 5.60 -19.74
C PHE A 179 2.44 4.59 -19.03
N LYS A 180 3.59 4.30 -19.64
CA LYS A 180 4.66 3.49 -19.06
C LYS A 180 5.88 4.35 -18.82
N TYR A 181 6.47 4.26 -17.63
CA TYR A 181 7.71 4.96 -17.28
C TYR A 181 8.94 4.13 -17.68
N ASP A 182 9.90 4.72 -18.38
CA ASP A 182 11.14 4.05 -18.83
C ASP A 182 12.35 4.36 -17.95
N GLY A 183 12.18 5.17 -16.91
CA GLY A 183 13.24 5.66 -16.03
C GLY A 183 13.65 7.11 -16.34
N ALA A 184 13.21 7.68 -17.47
CA ALA A 184 13.46 9.07 -17.85
C ALA A 184 12.16 9.81 -18.19
N ARG A 185 11.21 9.13 -18.84
CA ARG A 185 9.95 9.74 -19.28
C ARG A 185 8.83 8.71 -19.41
N PHE A 186 7.60 9.22 -19.50
CA PHE A 186 6.40 8.45 -19.74
C PHE A 186 6.11 8.28 -21.23
N HIS A 187 5.70 7.09 -21.62
CA HIS A 187 5.30 6.73 -22.97
C HIS A 187 3.86 6.30 -23.01
N LEU A 188 3.05 6.92 -23.86
CA LEU A 188 1.65 6.53 -24.06
C LEU A 188 1.55 5.10 -24.59
N ILE A 189 0.76 4.28 -23.89
CA ILE A 189 0.51 2.89 -24.25
C ILE A 189 -0.89 2.74 -24.85
N LYS A 190 -0.97 1.98 -25.95
CA LYS A 190 -2.24 1.60 -26.56
C LYS A 190 -2.43 0.10 -26.46
N GLY A 191 -3.65 -0.31 -26.14
CA GLY A 191 -4.01 -1.71 -26.14
C GLY A 191 -3.80 -2.35 -27.51
N LYS A 192 -3.05 -3.45 -27.55
CA LYS A 192 -2.82 -4.26 -28.77
C LYS A 192 -3.33 -5.67 -28.52
N ALA A 193 -3.94 -6.27 -29.56
CA ALA A 193 -4.27 -7.68 -29.52
C ALA A 193 -3.00 -8.54 -29.59
N ILE A 194 -3.00 -9.64 -28.84
CA ILE A 194 -2.00 -10.69 -28.97
C ILE A 194 -2.58 -11.79 -29.86
N LYS A 195 -1.89 -12.15 -30.94
CA LYS A 195 -2.25 -13.28 -31.79
C LYS A 195 -1.66 -14.56 -31.23
N ASN A 196 -2.50 -15.56 -31.04
CA ASN A 196 -2.09 -16.88 -30.61
C ASN A 196 -2.69 -17.92 -31.57
N ASN A 197 -1.86 -18.86 -32.03
CA ASN A 197 -2.30 -19.87 -33.01
C ASN A 197 -3.32 -20.88 -32.46
N TRP A 198 -3.45 -21.00 -31.14
CA TRP A 198 -4.34 -21.96 -30.49
C TRP A 198 -5.69 -21.35 -30.08
N VAL A 199 -5.67 -20.08 -29.60
CA VAL A 199 -6.87 -19.41 -29.07
C VAL A 199 -7.29 -18.20 -29.89
N GLY A 200 -6.60 -17.91 -30.99
CA GLY A 200 -6.90 -16.77 -31.86
C GLY A 200 -6.36 -15.44 -31.33
N GLU A 201 -7.12 -14.36 -31.50
CA GLU A 201 -6.73 -13.04 -31.04
C GLU A 201 -7.29 -12.76 -29.64
N ILE A 202 -6.41 -12.35 -28.74
CA ILE A 202 -6.72 -11.95 -27.36
C ILE A 202 -6.68 -10.43 -27.27
N TYR A 203 -7.80 -9.82 -26.87
CA TYR A 203 -7.93 -8.37 -26.70
C TYR A 203 -7.99 -8.01 -25.21
N PRO A 204 -7.24 -6.99 -24.76
CA PRO A 204 -7.40 -6.47 -23.40
C PRO A 204 -8.75 -5.77 -23.25
N ARG A 205 -9.41 -5.98 -22.12
CA ARG A 205 -10.74 -5.43 -21.83
C ARG A 205 -10.73 -4.29 -20.83
N ASN A 206 -9.65 -4.18 -20.06
CA ASN A 206 -9.47 -3.16 -19.03
C ASN A 206 -8.02 -2.64 -19.04
N PRO A 207 -7.73 -1.51 -18.35
CA PRO A 207 -6.41 -0.90 -18.30
C PRO A 207 -5.32 -1.83 -17.79
N GLU A 208 -5.59 -2.63 -16.75
CA GLU A 208 -4.62 -3.54 -16.15
C GLU A 208 -4.20 -4.64 -17.15
N GLN A 209 -5.15 -5.16 -17.92
CA GLN A 209 -4.85 -6.11 -18.99
C GLN A 209 -4.03 -5.48 -20.11
N ILE A 210 -4.23 -4.19 -20.41
CA ILE A 210 -3.39 -3.45 -21.36
C ILE A 210 -1.96 -3.36 -20.83
N CYS A 211 -1.78 -3.00 -19.55
CA CYS A 211 -0.48 -2.97 -18.90
C CYS A 211 0.23 -4.33 -18.94
N LEU A 212 -0.47 -5.39 -18.55
CA LEU A 212 0.07 -6.75 -18.57
C LEU A 212 0.48 -7.18 -19.98
N MET A 213 -0.40 -6.98 -20.98
CA MET A 213 -0.08 -7.33 -22.36
C MET A 213 1.10 -6.53 -22.91
N ASN A 214 1.19 -5.24 -22.57
CA ASN A 214 2.33 -4.42 -22.92
C ASN A 214 3.63 -4.94 -22.29
N ALA A 215 3.59 -5.33 -21.00
CA ALA A 215 4.74 -5.93 -20.33
C ALA A 215 5.15 -7.25 -21.00
N LEU A 216 4.21 -8.16 -21.28
CA LEU A 216 4.47 -9.45 -21.95
C LEU A 216 5.05 -9.31 -23.36
N LEU A 217 4.71 -8.24 -24.08
CA LEU A 217 5.22 -7.94 -25.42
C LEU A 217 6.52 -7.13 -25.40
N SER A 218 6.98 -6.71 -24.24
CA SER A 218 8.22 -5.94 -24.05
C SER A 218 9.40 -6.84 -23.71
N ASN A 219 10.62 -6.25 -23.66
CA ASN A 219 11.84 -6.97 -23.28
C ASN A 219 12.05 -7.02 -21.75
N VAL A 220 11.00 -6.92 -20.95
CA VAL A 220 11.11 -7.05 -19.49
C VAL A 220 11.44 -8.51 -19.14
N PRO A 221 12.55 -8.79 -18.45
CA PRO A 221 13.03 -10.15 -18.28
C PRO A 221 12.19 -10.96 -17.28
N ILE A 222 11.53 -10.29 -16.32
CA ILE A 222 10.71 -10.94 -15.31
C ILE A 222 9.43 -10.14 -15.15
N ILE A 223 8.29 -10.80 -15.24
CA ILE A 223 6.97 -10.22 -15.04
C ILE A 223 6.26 -11.05 -13.96
N TYR A 224 5.83 -10.39 -12.90
CA TYR A 224 4.98 -10.98 -11.88
C TYR A 224 3.56 -10.44 -12.01
N ALA A 225 2.60 -11.31 -12.25
CA ALA A 225 1.19 -10.98 -12.31
C ALA A 225 0.45 -11.67 -11.16
N GLY A 226 -0.15 -10.89 -10.29
CA GLY A 226 -0.95 -11.37 -9.16
C GLY A 226 -2.41 -10.94 -9.31
N GLY A 227 -3.34 -11.74 -8.83
CA GLY A 227 -4.75 -11.41 -8.83
C GLY A 227 -5.55 -12.41 -8.00
N HIS A 228 -6.80 -12.06 -7.71
CA HIS A 228 -7.73 -12.97 -7.06
C HIS A 228 -8.21 -14.05 -8.04
N PHE A 229 -8.71 -15.18 -7.51
CA PHE A 229 -9.29 -16.23 -8.33
C PHE A 229 -10.43 -15.69 -9.21
N GLY A 230 -10.39 -16.00 -10.48
CA GLY A 230 -11.44 -15.59 -11.44
C GLY A 230 -11.25 -14.22 -12.08
N THR A 231 -10.10 -13.57 -11.87
CA THR A 231 -9.80 -12.27 -12.52
C THR A 231 -9.25 -12.41 -13.96
N GLY A 232 -9.10 -13.60 -14.44
CA GLY A 232 -8.70 -13.90 -15.82
C GLY A 232 -7.31 -14.47 -15.95
#